data_478494c49c41eedeec0a4f5e83d929cc
#
_entry.id   478494c49c41eedeec0a4f5e83d929cc
#
_cell.length_a   1.000
_cell.length_b   1.000
_cell.length_c   1.000
_cell.angle_alpha   90.00
_cell.angle_beta   90.00
_cell.angle_gamma   90.00
#
_symmetry.space_group_name_H-M   'P 1'
#
loop_
_entity.id
_entity.type
_entity.pdbx_description
1 polymer ?
#
loop_
_entity_poly.entity_id
_entity_poly.type
_entity_poly.pdbx_seq_one_letter_code
_entity_poly.pdbx_strand_id
1 'polypeptide(L)'
;MNNKKAFTIIELLVIMGVIVIFTSLFFVDYGRDSNTFALERVSNKMAQDLRRTQEMSMSGLIGDVNTNAYGIYFNKGSGSERQYIIYKNNDANMYYESSSADSIKETVTFEKGVKICDILIDSGSVNSVSVSFQPPDPINYIDSYYSGHEASIVLCTEDDAAKTRRVKINNTGRIETANP
;
A
#
# COMPACT_ATOMS: atom_id res chain seq x y z
N MET A 1 -59.48 24.32 26.55
CA MET A 1 -58.61 23.47 27.42
C MET A 1 -57.68 22.69 26.49
N ASN A 2 -56.38 23.03 26.46
CA ASN A 2 -55.41 22.28 25.68
C ASN A 2 -55.02 20.99 26.41
N ASN A 3 -55.49 19.85 25.95
CA ASN A 3 -55.03 18.55 26.44
C ASN A 3 -53.55 18.35 26.06
N LYS A 4 -52.63 18.67 26.94
CA LYS A 4 -51.23 18.30 26.80
C LYS A 4 -51.11 16.80 27.03
N LYS A 5 -50.96 16.02 25.95
CA LYS A 5 -50.64 14.60 26.06
C LYS A 5 -49.20 14.44 26.55
N ALA A 6 -49.04 13.88 27.74
CA ALA A 6 -47.70 13.51 28.26
C ALA A 6 -47.38 12.06 27.86
N PHE A 7 -46.12 11.80 27.58
CA PHE A 7 -45.62 10.46 27.26
C PHE A 7 -45.74 9.56 28.53
N THR A 8 -46.16 8.33 28.32
CA THR A 8 -46.18 7.33 29.37
C THR A 8 -44.78 6.74 29.58
N ILE A 9 -44.48 6.30 30.81
CA ILE A 9 -43.22 5.62 31.15
C ILE A 9 -43.00 4.38 30.27
N ILE A 10 -44.07 3.63 29.98
CA ILE A 10 -43.97 2.44 29.12
C ILE A 10 -43.63 2.79 27.69
N GLU A 11 -44.15 3.87 27.15
CA GLU A 11 -43.86 4.34 25.81
C GLU A 11 -42.37 4.74 25.65
N LEU A 12 -41.78 5.41 26.66
CA LEU A 12 -40.38 5.75 26.72
C LEU A 12 -39.51 4.50 26.84
N LEU A 13 -39.91 3.48 27.59
CA LEU A 13 -39.17 2.23 27.74
C LEU A 13 -39.14 1.45 26.40
N VAL A 14 -40.27 1.40 25.69
CA VAL A 14 -40.34 0.74 24.37
C VAL A 14 -39.46 1.45 23.35
N ILE A 15 -39.50 2.81 23.31
CA ILE A 15 -38.66 3.58 22.39
C ILE A 15 -37.17 3.34 22.68
N MET A 16 -36.75 3.36 23.95
CA MET A 16 -35.37 3.05 24.35
C MET A 16 -34.96 1.64 23.92
N GLY A 17 -35.83 0.66 24.11
CA GLY A 17 -35.59 -0.73 23.68
C GLY A 17 -35.39 -0.84 22.16
N VAL A 18 -36.23 -0.17 21.39
CA VAL A 18 -36.11 -0.14 19.93
C VAL A 18 -34.79 0.53 19.49
N ILE A 19 -34.44 1.66 20.10
CA ILE A 19 -33.18 2.35 19.80
C ILE A 19 -31.96 1.44 20.07
N VAL A 20 -31.93 0.75 21.22
CA VAL A 20 -30.83 -0.17 21.57
C VAL A 20 -30.69 -1.29 20.55
N ILE A 21 -31.80 -1.89 20.10
CA ILE A 21 -31.80 -2.95 19.08
C ILE A 21 -31.24 -2.40 17.76
N PHE A 22 -31.75 -1.26 17.27
CA PHE A 22 -31.25 -0.67 16.03
C PHE A 22 -29.79 -0.28 16.14
N THR A 23 -29.35 0.32 17.23
CA THR A 23 -27.97 0.71 17.43
C THR A 23 -27.02 -0.49 17.40
N SER A 24 -27.42 -1.62 18.00
CA SER A 24 -26.58 -2.82 18.01
C SER A 24 -26.31 -3.39 16.62
N LEU A 25 -27.24 -3.26 15.68
CA LEU A 25 -27.07 -3.73 14.29
C LEU A 25 -25.99 -2.93 13.54
N PHE A 26 -25.85 -1.64 13.84
CA PHE A 26 -24.82 -0.79 13.17
C PHE A 26 -23.39 -1.07 13.65
N PHE A 27 -23.22 -1.56 14.89
CA PHE A 27 -21.88 -1.82 15.43
C PHE A 27 -21.23 -3.08 14.88
N VAL A 28 -22.01 -4.06 14.38
CA VAL A 28 -21.48 -5.35 13.93
C VAL A 28 -20.66 -5.22 12.64
N ASP A 29 -20.99 -4.27 11.76
CA ASP A 29 -20.35 -4.14 10.43
C ASP A 29 -19.20 -3.12 10.36
N TYR A 30 -19.10 -2.25 11.37
CA TYR A 30 -18.17 -1.11 11.32
C TYR A 30 -16.68 -1.49 11.26
N GLY A 31 -16.30 -2.63 11.85
CA GLY A 31 -14.91 -3.09 11.88
C GLY A 31 -14.43 -3.68 10.54
N ARG A 32 -15.31 -4.31 9.77
CA ARG A 32 -14.97 -4.95 8.49
C ARG A 32 -14.74 -3.96 7.36
N ASP A 33 -15.50 -2.88 7.35
CA ASP A 33 -15.37 -1.85 6.32
C ASP A 33 -14.10 -1.01 6.50
N SER A 34 -13.70 -0.75 7.75
CA SER A 34 -12.50 0.00 8.09
C SER A 34 -11.24 -0.59 7.45
N ASN A 35 -11.04 -1.91 7.49
CA ASN A 35 -9.86 -2.58 6.94
C ASN A 35 -9.86 -2.56 5.40
N THR A 36 -11.03 -2.60 4.77
CA THR A 36 -11.15 -2.49 3.31
C THR A 36 -10.76 -1.09 2.82
N PHE A 37 -11.19 -0.04 3.52
CA PHE A 37 -10.78 1.33 3.21
C PHE A 37 -9.28 1.56 3.49
N ALA A 38 -8.74 0.95 4.55
CA ALA A 38 -7.31 1.01 4.82
C ALA A 38 -6.50 0.36 3.69
N LEU A 39 -6.94 -0.79 3.20
CA LEU A 39 -6.32 -1.49 2.07
C LEU A 39 -6.33 -0.64 0.79
N GLU A 40 -7.44 0.05 0.52
CA GLU A 40 -7.55 0.94 -0.65
C GLU A 40 -6.63 2.17 -0.50
N ARG A 41 -6.59 2.81 0.67
CA ARG A 41 -5.68 3.94 0.92
C ARG A 41 -4.22 3.53 0.78
N VAL A 42 -3.83 2.38 1.34
CA VAL A 42 -2.45 1.88 1.26
C VAL A 42 -2.07 1.57 -0.18
N SER A 43 -2.95 0.92 -0.96
CA SER A 43 -2.66 0.62 -2.37
C SER A 43 -2.51 1.88 -3.22
N ASN A 44 -3.38 2.88 -3.02
CA ASN A 44 -3.30 4.16 -3.71
C ASN A 44 -2.05 4.96 -3.31
N LYS A 45 -1.71 4.97 -2.01
CA LYS A 45 -0.48 5.60 -1.52
C LYS A 45 0.76 4.95 -2.12
N MET A 46 0.82 3.62 -2.15
CA MET A 46 1.92 2.88 -2.77
C MET A 46 2.09 3.24 -4.24
N ALA A 47 0.99 3.31 -5.00
CA ALA A 47 1.02 3.73 -6.40
C ALA A 47 1.48 5.19 -6.58
N GLN A 48 1.10 6.08 -5.67
CA GLN A 48 1.58 7.48 -5.67
C GLN A 48 3.08 7.57 -5.33
N ASP A 49 3.54 6.81 -4.34
CA ASP A 49 4.95 6.80 -3.95
C ASP A 49 5.85 6.19 -5.04
N LEU A 50 5.35 5.21 -5.80
CA LEU A 50 6.03 4.72 -7.00
C LEU A 50 6.18 5.82 -8.05
N ARG A 51 5.11 6.58 -8.36
CA ARG A 51 5.16 7.72 -9.30
C ARG A 51 6.08 8.83 -8.79
N ARG A 52 5.98 9.17 -7.50
CA ARG A 52 6.87 10.15 -6.85
C ARG A 52 8.33 9.73 -6.96
N THR A 53 8.65 8.46 -6.75
CA THR A 53 10.02 7.94 -6.86
C THR A 53 10.52 8.00 -8.30
N GLN A 54 9.66 7.69 -9.27
CA GLN A 54 9.94 7.88 -10.68
C GLN A 54 10.22 9.35 -11.02
N GLU A 55 9.39 10.28 -10.55
CA GLU A 55 9.58 11.72 -10.73
C GLU A 55 10.87 12.22 -10.07
N MET A 56 11.20 11.75 -8.86
CA MET A 56 12.46 12.10 -8.19
C MET A 56 13.67 11.66 -9.02
N SER A 57 13.61 10.48 -9.61
CA SER A 57 14.68 9.99 -10.48
C SER A 57 14.80 10.83 -11.75
N MET A 58 13.69 11.20 -12.37
CA MET A 58 13.66 11.98 -13.63
C MET A 58 14.00 13.46 -13.44
N SER A 59 13.71 14.04 -12.27
CA SER A 59 13.88 15.48 -12.02
C SER A 59 15.33 15.94 -11.82
N GLY A 60 16.30 15.05 -11.99
CA GLY A 60 17.72 15.41 -11.81
C GLY A 60 18.08 15.77 -10.37
N LEU A 61 17.25 15.43 -9.39
CA LEU A 61 17.59 15.47 -7.95
C LEU A 61 18.74 14.51 -7.59
N ILE A 62 19.40 13.98 -8.61
CA ILE A 62 20.71 13.33 -8.61
C ILE A 62 21.77 14.42 -8.39
N GLY A 63 21.59 15.18 -7.30
CA GLY A 63 22.54 16.25 -6.94
C GLY A 63 23.76 15.75 -6.17
N ASP A 64 23.73 14.50 -5.75
CA ASP A 64 24.88 13.83 -5.16
C ASP A 64 25.63 13.05 -6.25
N VAL A 65 26.93 13.25 -6.32
CA VAL A 65 27.85 12.69 -7.31
C VAL A 65 27.82 11.15 -7.39
N ASN A 66 27.13 10.50 -6.46
CA ASN A 66 27.07 9.05 -6.31
C ASN A 66 25.66 8.46 -6.43
N THR A 67 24.62 9.21 -6.79
CA THR A 67 23.27 8.66 -6.91
C THR A 67 22.98 8.31 -8.36
N ASN A 68 22.83 7.03 -8.68
CA ASN A 68 22.56 6.53 -10.02
C ASN A 68 21.05 6.40 -10.31
N ALA A 69 20.24 6.10 -9.27
CA ALA A 69 18.80 5.87 -9.40
C ALA A 69 18.09 6.11 -8.06
N TYR A 70 16.79 6.21 -8.12
CA TYR A 70 15.92 6.02 -6.96
C TYR A 70 15.10 4.76 -7.15
N GLY A 71 14.77 4.07 -6.06
CA GLY A 71 13.98 2.86 -6.12
C GLY A 71 13.09 2.66 -4.90
N ILE A 72 12.21 1.68 -5.02
CA ILE A 72 11.39 1.19 -3.91
C ILE A 72 11.63 -0.31 -3.74
N TYR A 73 11.85 -0.71 -2.52
CA TYR A 73 12.05 -2.10 -2.14
C TYR A 73 10.88 -2.63 -1.33
N PHE A 74 10.33 -3.74 -1.76
CA PHE A 74 9.25 -4.47 -1.11
C PHE A 74 9.75 -5.82 -0.62
N ASN A 75 9.30 -6.22 0.58
CA ASN A 75 9.65 -7.51 1.15
C ASN A 75 8.46 -8.07 1.94
N LYS A 76 8.05 -9.30 1.64
CA LYS A 76 6.96 -10.01 2.34
C LYS A 76 7.44 -10.85 3.53
N GLY A 77 8.73 -10.81 3.84
CA GLY A 77 9.29 -11.53 4.99
C GLY A 77 8.78 -10.98 6.32
N SER A 78 8.73 -11.86 7.32
CA SER A 78 8.24 -11.52 8.66
C SER A 78 8.94 -10.29 9.22
N GLY A 79 8.16 -9.31 9.67
CA GLY A 79 8.63 -8.03 10.18
C GLY A 79 8.83 -6.94 9.12
N SER A 80 8.81 -7.29 7.82
CA SER A 80 8.93 -6.33 6.69
C SER A 80 7.66 -6.23 5.85
N GLU A 81 6.70 -7.11 6.06
CA GLU A 81 5.47 -7.22 5.29
C GLU A 81 4.50 -6.02 5.46
N ARG A 82 4.78 -5.13 6.40
CA ARG A 82 3.95 -3.94 6.70
C ARG A 82 4.60 -2.63 6.31
N GLN A 83 5.62 -2.69 5.48
CA GLN A 83 6.36 -1.49 5.06
C GLN A 83 7.01 -1.70 3.70
N TYR A 84 7.44 -0.62 3.11
CA TYR A 84 8.37 -0.59 1.99
C TYR A 84 9.39 0.52 2.20
N ILE A 85 10.50 0.40 1.52
CA ILE A 85 11.65 1.32 1.63
C ILE A 85 11.82 2.07 0.32
N ILE A 86 11.85 3.40 0.40
CA ILE A 86 12.31 4.25 -0.70
C ILE A 86 13.80 4.48 -0.49
N TYR A 87 14.61 4.16 -1.48
CA TYR A 87 16.06 4.23 -1.38
C TYR A 87 16.70 5.00 -2.53
N LYS A 88 17.92 5.45 -2.29
CA LYS A 88 18.83 5.93 -3.30
C LYS A 88 19.77 4.80 -3.65
N ASN A 89 19.87 4.50 -4.92
CA ASN A 89 20.86 3.58 -5.43
C ASN A 89 22.14 4.37 -5.74
N ASN A 90 23.23 4.00 -5.10
CA ASN A 90 24.51 4.69 -5.23
C ASN A 90 25.55 3.88 -6.01
N ASP A 91 25.17 2.71 -6.49
CA ASP A 91 26.06 1.85 -7.27
C ASP A 91 25.51 1.54 -8.67
N ALA A 92 26.17 0.65 -9.40
CA ALA A 92 25.77 0.30 -10.77
C ALA A 92 24.72 -0.82 -10.84
N ASN A 93 24.43 -1.49 -9.70
CA ASN A 93 23.35 -2.47 -9.66
C ASN A 93 22.00 -1.76 -9.50
N MET A 94 20.93 -2.33 -9.99
CA MET A 94 19.60 -1.68 -9.98
C MET A 94 18.64 -2.37 -8.99
N TYR A 95 19.15 -3.01 -7.94
CA TYR A 95 18.38 -3.59 -6.85
C TYR A 95 18.86 -3.10 -5.50
N TYR A 96 17.99 -3.14 -4.51
CA TYR A 96 18.30 -2.68 -3.15
C TYR A 96 19.25 -3.65 -2.44
N GLU A 97 20.32 -3.09 -1.91
CA GLU A 97 21.23 -3.78 -0.99
C GLU A 97 21.21 -3.09 0.38
N SER A 98 20.98 -3.87 1.43
CA SER A 98 20.96 -3.36 2.82
C SER A 98 22.35 -2.99 3.34
N SER A 99 23.38 -3.17 2.53
CA SER A 99 24.75 -2.78 2.81
C SER A 99 24.98 -1.28 2.58
N SER A 100 26.19 -0.82 2.87
CA SER A 100 26.58 0.58 2.72
C SER A 100 26.52 1.15 1.28
N ALA A 101 26.12 0.34 0.30
CA ALA A 101 25.99 0.74 -1.10
C ALA A 101 24.75 1.62 -1.33
N ASP A 102 23.61 1.31 -0.69
CA ASP A 102 22.38 2.05 -0.85
C ASP A 102 22.01 2.87 0.38
N SER A 103 21.36 4.00 0.16
CA SER A 103 20.92 4.89 1.24
C SER A 103 19.40 4.88 1.36
N ILE A 104 18.89 4.51 2.52
CA ILE A 104 17.46 4.61 2.81
C ILE A 104 17.07 6.08 2.87
N LYS A 105 16.14 6.48 2.02
CA LYS A 105 15.56 7.83 2.03
C LYS A 105 14.33 7.90 2.94
N GLU A 106 13.46 6.92 2.85
CA GLU A 106 12.22 6.88 3.60
C GLU A 106 11.76 5.43 3.80
N THR A 107 11.29 5.11 5.00
CA THR A 107 10.59 3.86 5.28
C THR A 107 9.12 4.19 5.49
N VAL A 108 8.26 3.65 4.65
CA VAL A 108 6.82 3.87 4.70
C VAL A 108 6.14 2.67 5.32
N THR A 109 5.53 2.88 6.48
CA THR A 109 4.77 1.84 7.19
C THR A 109 3.30 1.90 6.79
N PHE A 110 2.68 0.75 6.61
CA PHE A 110 1.27 0.64 6.29
C PHE A 110 0.36 0.98 7.47
N GLU A 111 -0.87 1.33 7.16
CA GLU A 111 -1.93 1.42 8.15
C GLU A 111 -2.15 0.05 8.83
N LYS A 112 -2.57 0.09 10.09
CA LYS A 112 -2.87 -1.12 10.86
C LYS A 112 -3.91 -1.98 10.13
N GLY A 113 -3.67 -3.29 10.09
CA GLY A 113 -4.55 -4.27 9.46
C GLY A 113 -4.26 -4.54 7.98
N VAL A 114 -3.21 -3.92 7.39
CA VAL A 114 -2.78 -4.17 6.01
C VAL A 114 -1.35 -4.69 5.97
N LYS A 115 -1.11 -5.68 5.11
CA LYS A 115 0.22 -6.24 4.87
C LYS A 115 0.41 -6.65 3.41
N ILE A 116 1.67 -6.88 3.02
CA ILE A 116 2.02 -7.56 1.77
C ILE A 116 1.77 -9.05 1.96
N CYS A 117 0.87 -9.62 1.17
CA CYS A 117 0.57 -11.05 1.18
C CYS A 117 1.37 -11.83 0.16
N ASP A 118 1.61 -11.23 -0.98
CA ASP A 118 2.45 -11.83 -2.00
C ASP A 118 3.13 -10.76 -2.87
N ILE A 119 4.23 -11.15 -3.47
CA ILE A 119 4.97 -10.37 -4.47
C ILE A 119 5.20 -11.29 -5.66
N LEU A 120 4.77 -10.84 -6.82
CA LEU A 120 4.89 -11.60 -8.07
C LEU A 120 5.76 -10.83 -9.06
N ILE A 121 6.69 -11.52 -9.70
CA ILE A 121 7.35 -11.05 -10.92
C ILE A 121 6.82 -11.94 -12.05
N ASP A 122 6.13 -11.33 -13.01
CA ASP A 122 5.34 -11.98 -14.06
C ASP A 122 4.23 -12.87 -13.45
N SER A 123 4.52 -14.14 -13.20
CA SER A 123 3.60 -15.06 -12.52
C SER A 123 4.29 -15.83 -11.39
N GLY A 124 5.57 -15.59 -11.16
CA GLY A 124 6.37 -16.24 -10.12
C GLY A 124 6.30 -15.50 -8.80
N SER A 125 5.98 -16.19 -7.71
CA SER A 125 6.03 -15.61 -6.37
C SER A 125 7.48 -15.50 -5.89
N VAL A 126 7.83 -14.29 -5.40
CA VAL A 126 9.16 -13.97 -4.85
C VAL A 126 9.03 -13.42 -3.43
N ASN A 127 10.11 -13.44 -2.66
CA ASN A 127 10.08 -12.92 -1.29
C ASN A 127 10.24 -11.40 -1.22
N SER A 128 10.97 -10.84 -2.17
CA SER A 128 11.21 -9.40 -2.25
C SER A 128 11.35 -8.96 -3.71
N VAL A 129 11.16 -7.69 -3.96
CA VAL A 129 11.40 -7.06 -5.26
C VAL A 129 11.90 -5.64 -5.08
N SER A 130 12.86 -5.26 -5.88
CA SER A 130 13.33 -3.88 -6.04
C SER A 130 12.80 -3.31 -7.35
N VAL A 131 12.24 -2.12 -7.30
CA VAL A 131 11.85 -1.36 -8.49
C VAL A 131 12.66 -0.09 -8.51
N SER A 132 13.57 0.04 -9.48
CA SER A 132 14.47 1.19 -9.61
C SER A 132 14.20 1.96 -10.90
N PHE A 133 14.35 3.28 -10.82
CA PHE A 133 14.10 4.21 -11.91
C PHE A 133 15.40 4.93 -12.25
N GLN A 134 15.94 4.68 -13.45
CA GLN A 134 17.18 5.28 -13.90
C GLN A 134 16.93 6.37 -14.94
N PRO A 135 17.43 7.59 -14.72
CA PRO A 135 17.38 8.65 -15.75
C PRO A 135 18.44 8.41 -16.85
N PRO A 136 18.32 9.06 -18.03
CA PRO A 136 17.30 10.04 -18.40
C PRO A 136 16.02 9.42 -18.99
N ASP A 137 16.06 8.16 -19.34
CA ASP A 137 14.91 7.44 -19.90
C ASP A 137 14.07 6.85 -18.76
N PRO A 138 12.75 6.78 -18.90
CA PRO A 138 11.87 6.18 -17.88
C PRO A 138 11.96 4.64 -17.88
N ILE A 139 13.20 4.12 -17.98
CA ILE A 139 13.44 2.69 -17.89
C ILE A 139 13.35 2.29 -16.41
N ASN A 140 12.45 1.38 -16.14
CA ASN A 140 12.31 0.80 -14.81
C ASN A 140 12.99 -0.56 -14.79
N TYR A 141 13.79 -0.76 -13.78
CA TYR A 141 14.40 -2.04 -13.50
C TYR A 141 13.58 -2.75 -12.42
N ILE A 142 13.23 -3.99 -12.69
CA ILE A 142 12.58 -4.89 -11.71
C ILE A 142 13.63 -5.96 -11.38
N ASP A 143 14.18 -5.91 -10.16
CA ASP A 143 15.31 -6.76 -9.71
C ASP A 143 16.46 -6.84 -10.75
N SER A 144 16.90 -5.69 -11.26
CA SER A 144 17.93 -5.56 -12.32
C SER A 144 17.51 -5.95 -13.74
N TYR A 145 16.31 -6.42 -13.97
CA TYR A 145 15.79 -6.67 -15.32
C TYR A 145 15.21 -5.39 -15.92
N TYR A 146 15.66 -5.04 -17.11
CA TYR A 146 15.30 -3.77 -17.78
C TYR A 146 14.20 -3.90 -18.84
N SER A 147 13.74 -5.11 -19.15
CA SER A 147 12.70 -5.30 -20.16
C SER A 147 11.88 -6.58 -19.96
N GLY A 148 10.61 -6.50 -20.35
CA GLY A 148 9.72 -7.65 -20.45
C GLY A 148 9.14 -8.16 -19.14
N HIS A 149 9.35 -7.46 -18.02
CA HIS A 149 8.88 -7.90 -16.69
C HIS A 149 7.80 -6.97 -16.11
N GLU A 150 6.91 -7.58 -15.32
CA GLU A 150 5.90 -6.89 -14.51
C GLU A 150 6.04 -7.34 -13.06
N ALA A 151 6.17 -6.39 -12.14
CA ALA A 151 6.05 -6.66 -10.71
C ALA A 151 4.62 -6.38 -10.24
N SER A 152 4.08 -7.28 -9.42
CA SER A 152 2.76 -7.17 -8.84
C SER A 152 2.85 -7.37 -7.33
N ILE A 153 2.59 -6.31 -6.57
CA ILE A 153 2.56 -6.35 -5.11
C ILE A 153 1.11 -6.58 -4.66
N VAL A 154 0.86 -7.71 -4.01
CA VAL A 154 -0.45 -8.11 -3.52
C VAL A 154 -0.56 -7.72 -2.05
N LEU A 155 -1.41 -6.75 -1.78
CA LEU A 155 -1.78 -6.32 -0.44
C LEU A 155 -3.03 -7.07 0.01
N CYS A 156 -3.11 -7.41 1.29
CA CYS A 156 -4.31 -7.99 1.89
C CYS A 156 -4.57 -7.41 3.29
N THR A 157 -5.76 -7.65 3.79
CA THR A 157 -6.07 -7.36 5.19
C THR A 157 -5.62 -8.53 6.08
N GLU A 158 -5.21 -8.22 7.32
CA GLU A 158 -4.77 -9.24 8.28
C GLU A 158 -5.91 -10.16 8.72
N ASP A 159 -7.12 -9.61 8.81
CA ASP A 159 -8.31 -10.34 9.27
C ASP A 159 -8.91 -11.24 8.19
N ASP A 160 -8.71 -10.89 6.92
CA ASP A 160 -9.29 -11.62 5.80
C ASP A 160 -8.37 -11.57 4.59
N ALA A 161 -7.56 -12.60 4.43
CA ALA A 161 -6.61 -12.72 3.33
C ALA A 161 -7.28 -12.82 1.93
N ALA A 162 -8.61 -13.03 1.87
CA ALA A 162 -9.33 -13.01 0.60
C ALA A 162 -9.58 -11.59 0.08
N LYS A 163 -9.57 -10.58 0.99
CA LYS A 163 -9.65 -9.18 0.59
C LYS A 163 -8.28 -8.69 0.16
N THR A 164 -8.07 -8.61 -1.14
CA THR A 164 -6.77 -8.20 -1.71
C THR A 164 -6.89 -7.01 -2.64
N ARG A 165 -5.78 -6.29 -2.81
CA ARG A 165 -5.55 -5.26 -3.83
C ARG A 165 -4.18 -5.49 -4.43
N ARG A 166 -4.03 -5.18 -5.71
CA ARG A 166 -2.76 -5.33 -6.42
C ARG A 166 -2.27 -3.97 -6.90
N VAL A 167 -1.00 -3.73 -6.70
CA VAL A 167 -0.29 -2.63 -7.35
C VAL A 167 0.69 -3.24 -8.32
N LYS A 168 0.54 -2.91 -9.60
CA LYS A 168 1.34 -3.44 -10.70
C LYS A 168 2.23 -2.35 -11.25
N ILE A 169 3.43 -2.72 -11.58
CA ILE A 169 4.38 -1.87 -12.31
C ILE A 169 5.14 -2.71 -13.34
N ASN A 170 5.26 -2.19 -14.54
CA ASN A 170 6.04 -2.83 -15.61
C ASN A 170 7.29 -2.01 -15.94
N ASN A 171 8.18 -2.59 -16.73
CA ASN A 171 9.41 -1.93 -17.17
C ASN A 171 9.19 -0.66 -18.03
N THR A 172 7.98 -0.44 -18.55
CA THR A 172 7.65 0.80 -19.29
C THR A 172 7.22 1.95 -18.38
N GLY A 173 7.20 1.77 -17.05
CA GLY A 173 6.80 2.79 -16.10
C GLY A 173 5.30 2.91 -15.86
N ARG A 174 4.49 2.00 -16.40
CA ARG A 174 3.05 1.97 -16.17
C ARG A 174 2.77 1.42 -14.78
N ILE A 175 2.12 2.24 -13.96
CA ILE A 175 1.72 1.90 -12.60
C ILE A 175 0.19 1.83 -12.54
N GLU A 176 -0.33 0.71 -12.12
CA GLU A 176 -1.77 0.42 -12.02
C GLU A 176 -2.14 -0.13 -10.64
N THR A 177 -3.32 0.26 -10.18
CA THR A 177 -3.99 -0.40 -9.06
C THR A 177 -5.12 -1.25 -9.62
N ALA A 178 -5.16 -2.51 -9.29
CA ALA A 178 -6.18 -3.44 -9.77
C ALA A 178 -6.86 -4.16 -8.60
N ASN A 179 -8.13 -4.47 -8.80
CA ASN A 179 -8.80 -5.50 -8.02
C ASN A 179 -8.26 -6.86 -8.48
N PRO A 180 -8.21 -7.85 -7.60
CA PRO A 180 -7.78 -9.20 -7.96
C PRO A 180 -8.68 -9.81 -8.99
#